data_09b53d1089bd1369a71d1224732c1df1
#
_entry.id   09b53d1089bd1369a71d1224732c1df1
#
_cell.length_a   1.000
_cell.length_b   1.000
_cell.length_c   1.000
_cell.angle_alpha   90.00
_cell.angle_beta   90.00
_cell.angle_gamma   90.00
#
_symmetry.space_group_name_H-M   'P 1'
#
loop_
_entity.id
_entity.type
_entity.pdbx_description
1 polymer ?
#
loop_
_entity_poly.entity_id
_entity_poly.type
_entity_poly.pdbx_seq_one_letter_code
_entity_poly.pdbx_strand_id
1 'polypeptide(L)'
;MIYFDDLEVGQETLFGHYDVTREEVLEFAQKYDPQPFHLSDEAAAKTHFGRLAASGWHTCAMTMAVIARQVVDTEQAGLGSPGVDELRWLKPVYPGDRLTVRGTVIETTPSRSKPHIGVIRSENTITNQDDVKVMTFTSIVLMLRRPTEA
;
A
#
# COMPACT_ATOMS: atom_id res chain seq x y z
N MET A 1 -12.57 8.90 16.38
CA MET A 1 -11.22 9.05 15.84
C MET A 1 -10.29 8.02 16.48
N ILE A 2 -9.47 7.34 15.69
CA ILE A 2 -8.48 6.37 16.13
C ILE A 2 -7.13 7.08 16.29
N TYR A 3 -6.55 7.01 17.48
CA TYR A 3 -5.26 7.61 17.80
C TYR A 3 -4.17 6.55 17.89
N PHE A 4 -2.91 7.00 17.96
CA PHE A 4 -1.76 6.13 18.19
C PHE A 4 -1.98 5.17 19.36
N ASP A 5 -2.53 5.67 20.46
CA ASP A 5 -2.73 4.91 21.71
C ASP A 5 -3.78 3.79 21.56
N ASP A 6 -4.56 3.77 20.51
CA ASP A 6 -5.58 2.75 20.25
C ASP A 6 -5.06 1.56 19.43
N LEU A 7 -3.82 1.65 18.93
CA LEU A 7 -3.22 0.62 18.09
C LEU A 7 -2.25 -0.26 18.87
N GLU A 8 -2.30 -1.56 18.62
CA GLU A 8 -1.49 -2.56 19.33
C GLU A 8 -0.70 -3.42 18.34
N VAL A 9 0.50 -3.83 18.73
CA VAL A 9 1.31 -4.81 18.01
C VAL A 9 0.53 -6.11 17.84
N GLY A 10 0.51 -6.66 16.63
CA GLY A 10 -0.22 -7.87 16.27
C GLY A 10 -1.63 -7.60 15.71
N GLN A 11 -2.12 -6.38 15.79
CA GLN A 11 -3.42 -6.02 15.22
C GLN A 11 -3.37 -6.14 13.69
N GLU A 12 -4.32 -6.92 13.14
CA GLU A 12 -4.46 -7.14 11.70
C GLU A 12 -5.62 -6.32 11.14
N THR A 13 -5.43 -5.80 9.93
CA THR A 13 -6.45 -5.05 9.19
C THR A 13 -6.55 -5.57 7.77
N LEU A 14 -7.76 -5.90 7.34
CA LEU A 14 -8.10 -6.04 5.93
C LEU A 14 -8.56 -4.66 5.43
N PHE A 15 -7.73 -4.01 4.62
CA PHE A 15 -8.04 -2.67 4.11
C PHE A 15 -9.08 -2.70 3.00
N GLY A 16 -9.07 -3.73 2.16
CA GLY A 16 -10.01 -3.87 1.06
C GLY A 16 -9.37 -4.44 -0.20
N HIS A 17 -10.03 -4.16 -1.33
CA HIS A 17 -9.69 -4.71 -2.63
C HIS A 17 -9.55 -3.62 -3.68
N TYR A 18 -8.80 -3.92 -4.74
CA TYR A 18 -8.69 -3.09 -5.92
C TYR A 18 -8.73 -3.95 -7.18
N ASP A 19 -9.65 -3.64 -8.09
CA ASP A 19 -9.74 -4.32 -9.38
C ASP A 19 -8.85 -3.61 -10.40
N VAL A 20 -7.88 -4.33 -10.95
CA VAL A 20 -6.91 -3.79 -11.89
C VAL A 20 -7.50 -3.78 -13.29
N THR A 21 -7.62 -2.60 -13.90
CA THR A 21 -8.14 -2.45 -15.26
C THR A 21 -7.02 -2.16 -16.25
N ARG A 22 -7.18 -2.65 -17.48
CA ARG A 22 -6.24 -2.37 -18.56
C ARG A 22 -6.12 -0.87 -18.85
N GLU A 23 -7.23 -0.17 -18.80
CA GLU A 23 -7.29 1.27 -19.05
C GLU A 23 -6.42 2.04 -18.06
N GLU A 24 -6.56 1.76 -16.77
CA GLU A 24 -5.73 2.41 -15.74
C GLU A 24 -4.26 2.02 -15.83
N VAL A 25 -3.95 0.76 -16.14
CA VAL A 25 -2.56 0.30 -16.32
C VAL A 25 -1.86 1.11 -17.40
N LEU A 26 -2.52 1.31 -18.55
CA LEU A 26 -2.00 2.10 -19.66
C LEU A 26 -1.91 3.59 -19.33
N GLU A 27 -2.92 4.15 -18.70
CA GLU A 27 -2.95 5.56 -18.30
C GLU A 27 -1.81 5.89 -17.32
N PHE A 28 -1.65 5.08 -16.29
CA PHE A 28 -0.56 5.27 -15.32
C PHE A 28 0.81 5.16 -15.99
N ALA A 29 1.01 4.14 -16.81
CA ALA A 29 2.30 3.90 -17.46
C ALA A 29 2.66 5.03 -18.43
N GLN A 30 1.70 5.54 -19.21
CA GLN A 30 1.93 6.66 -20.12
C GLN A 30 2.41 7.92 -19.39
N LYS A 31 1.90 8.15 -18.18
CA LYS A 31 2.25 9.34 -17.38
C LYS A 31 3.54 9.16 -16.59
N TYR A 32 3.76 7.99 -15.99
CA TYR A 32 4.73 7.85 -14.90
C TYR A 32 5.78 6.76 -15.11
N ASP A 33 5.55 5.81 -16.00
CA ASP A 33 6.47 4.70 -16.27
C ASP A 33 6.29 4.17 -17.69
N PRO A 34 6.67 4.98 -18.72
CA PRO A 34 6.39 4.65 -20.12
C PRO A 34 7.37 3.64 -20.72
N GLN A 35 7.69 2.59 -19.99
CA GLN A 35 8.48 1.48 -20.51
C GLN A 35 7.61 0.57 -21.38
N PRO A 36 8.14 0.01 -22.49
CA PRO A 36 7.33 -0.71 -23.48
C PRO A 36 6.47 -1.85 -22.91
N PHE A 37 7.00 -2.62 -21.95
CA PHE A 37 6.27 -3.74 -21.34
C PHE A 37 5.13 -3.31 -20.41
N HIS A 38 5.01 -2.02 -20.11
CA HIS A 38 3.86 -1.42 -19.42
C HIS A 38 2.90 -0.70 -20.38
N LEU A 39 3.19 -0.70 -21.67
CA LEU A 39 2.43 0.01 -22.70
C LEU A 39 1.77 -0.90 -23.73
N SER A 40 2.25 -2.13 -23.91
CA SER A 40 1.66 -3.07 -24.87
C SER A 40 1.91 -4.53 -24.50
N ASP A 41 0.95 -5.39 -24.86
CA ASP A 41 1.10 -6.84 -24.72
C ASP A 41 2.22 -7.39 -25.62
N GLU A 42 2.36 -6.84 -26.83
CA GLU A 42 3.39 -7.26 -27.78
C GLU A 42 4.81 -7.05 -27.22
N ALA A 43 5.07 -5.88 -26.66
CA ALA A 43 6.35 -5.57 -26.05
C ALA A 43 6.59 -6.41 -24.79
N ALA A 44 5.57 -6.59 -23.95
CA ALA A 44 5.63 -7.39 -22.75
C ALA A 44 5.86 -8.87 -23.02
N ALA A 45 5.32 -9.39 -24.12
CA ALA A 45 5.52 -10.80 -24.54
C ALA A 45 6.98 -11.15 -24.80
N LYS A 46 7.82 -10.15 -25.10
CA LYS A 46 9.28 -10.34 -25.29
C LYS A 46 10.07 -10.33 -23.97
N THR A 47 9.40 -10.16 -22.86
CA THR A 47 9.98 -10.08 -21.51
C THR A 47 9.45 -11.19 -20.62
N HIS A 48 9.99 -11.30 -19.40
CA HIS A 48 9.50 -12.21 -18.37
C HIS A 48 8.06 -11.95 -17.95
N PHE A 49 7.50 -10.75 -18.23
CA PHE A 49 6.09 -10.46 -17.95
C PHE A 49 5.13 -11.27 -18.81
N GLY A 50 5.50 -11.59 -20.05
CA GLY A 50 4.69 -12.38 -20.97
C GLY A 50 3.49 -11.67 -21.60
N ARG A 51 2.93 -10.69 -20.91
CA ARG A 51 1.82 -9.84 -21.33
C ARG A 51 1.86 -8.51 -20.60
N LEU A 52 1.03 -7.56 -20.99
CA LEU A 52 0.97 -6.24 -20.35
C LEU A 52 0.87 -6.37 -18.83
N ALA A 53 1.84 -5.81 -18.12
CA ALA A 53 1.88 -5.78 -16.68
C ALA A 53 1.80 -4.33 -16.17
N ALA A 54 1.17 -4.14 -15.01
CA ALA A 54 1.16 -2.85 -14.33
C ALA A 54 2.58 -2.49 -13.87
N SER A 55 2.91 -1.20 -13.93
CA SER A 55 4.10 -0.69 -13.25
C SER A 55 4.04 -1.02 -11.76
N GLY A 56 5.17 -1.37 -11.16
CA GLY A 56 5.25 -1.57 -9.71
C GLY A 56 4.80 -0.33 -8.94
N TRP A 57 5.11 0.86 -9.44
CA TRP A 57 4.65 2.12 -8.85
C TRP A 57 3.13 2.28 -8.94
N HIS A 58 2.51 1.74 -9.98
CA HIS A 58 1.05 1.69 -10.06
C HIS A 58 0.46 0.75 -9.01
N THR A 59 1.08 -0.39 -8.77
CA THR A 59 0.68 -1.29 -7.68
C THR A 59 0.76 -0.58 -6.33
N CYS A 60 1.80 0.21 -6.10
CA CYS A 60 1.89 1.07 -4.90
C CYS A 60 0.73 2.07 -4.83
N ALA A 61 0.39 2.73 -5.95
CA ALA A 61 -0.68 3.73 -6.00
C ALA A 61 -2.06 3.09 -5.76
N MET A 62 -2.35 1.95 -6.37
CA MET A 62 -3.59 1.20 -6.13
C MET A 62 -3.71 0.75 -4.68
N THR A 63 -2.62 0.27 -4.10
CA THR A 63 -2.55 -0.10 -2.67
C THR A 63 -2.84 1.09 -1.78
N MET A 64 -2.23 2.24 -2.07
CA MET A 64 -2.46 3.47 -1.30
C MET A 64 -3.92 3.93 -1.38
N ALA A 65 -4.55 3.81 -2.55
CA ALA A 65 -5.96 4.16 -2.70
C ALA A 65 -6.86 3.32 -1.77
N VAL A 66 -6.58 2.03 -1.65
CA VAL A 66 -7.32 1.14 -0.74
C VAL A 66 -7.08 1.50 0.73
N ILE A 67 -5.83 1.70 1.11
CA ILE A 67 -5.45 2.07 2.48
C ILE A 67 -6.06 3.42 2.86
N ALA A 68 -5.93 4.42 2.00
CA ALA A 68 -6.40 5.77 2.26
C ALA A 68 -7.92 5.83 2.47
N ARG A 69 -8.69 5.09 1.69
CA ARG A 69 -10.15 5.00 1.88
C ARG A 69 -10.50 4.49 3.27
N GLN A 70 -9.86 3.39 3.68
CA GLN A 70 -10.12 2.80 4.99
C GLN A 70 -9.67 3.73 6.13
N VAL A 71 -8.53 4.38 5.99
CA VAL A 71 -8.01 5.36 6.97
C VAL A 71 -8.98 6.53 7.15
N VAL A 72 -9.54 7.05 6.05
CA VAL A 72 -10.53 8.14 6.08
C VAL A 72 -11.85 7.66 6.69
N ASP A 73 -12.34 6.50 6.24
CA ASP A 73 -13.62 5.95 6.71
C ASP A 73 -13.62 5.62 8.22
N THR A 74 -12.46 5.24 8.76
CA THR A 74 -12.29 4.94 10.19
C THR A 74 -11.80 6.12 11.01
N GLU A 75 -11.67 7.30 10.41
CA GLU A 75 -11.22 8.53 11.06
C GLU A 75 -9.93 8.36 11.87
N GLN A 76 -8.88 7.89 11.21
CA GLN A 76 -7.57 7.75 11.86
C GLN A 76 -6.83 9.10 11.95
N ALA A 77 -6.19 9.34 13.09
CA ALA A 77 -5.44 10.57 13.36
C ALA A 77 -4.03 10.55 12.74
N GLY A 78 -3.93 10.13 11.46
CA GLY A 78 -2.68 10.04 10.73
C GLY A 78 -2.13 11.41 10.32
N LEU A 79 -0.81 11.52 10.33
CA LEU A 79 -0.06 12.74 9.98
C LEU A 79 0.84 12.54 8.74
N GLY A 80 0.67 11.43 8.03
CA GLY A 80 1.51 11.08 6.91
C GLY A 80 2.66 10.15 7.27
N SER A 81 3.57 9.97 6.35
CA SER A 81 4.66 9.00 6.45
C SER A 81 5.97 9.60 5.97
N PRO A 82 7.08 9.38 6.68
CA PRO A 82 8.41 9.77 6.20
C PRO A 82 8.95 8.85 5.11
N GLY A 83 8.34 7.69 4.91
CA GLY A 83 8.76 6.72 3.92
C GLY A 83 8.22 5.32 4.19
N VAL A 84 8.68 4.37 3.40
CA VAL A 84 8.40 2.95 3.55
C VAL A 84 9.70 2.17 3.54
N ASP A 85 9.74 1.04 4.25
CA ASP A 85 10.89 0.15 4.27
C ASP A 85 10.54 -1.17 3.56
N GLU A 86 11.56 -1.84 3.04
CA GLU A 86 11.44 -3.20 2.50
C GLU A 86 10.35 -3.33 1.44
N LEU A 87 10.22 -2.34 0.55
CA LEU A 87 9.32 -2.43 -0.59
C LEU A 87 9.84 -3.47 -1.58
N ARG A 88 9.03 -4.49 -1.85
CA ARG A 88 9.35 -5.58 -2.78
C ARG A 88 8.18 -5.86 -3.70
N TRP A 89 8.43 -5.84 -5.00
CA TRP A 89 7.54 -6.35 -6.02
C TRP A 89 7.90 -7.81 -6.27
N LEU A 90 7.06 -8.73 -5.81
CA LEU A 90 7.36 -10.17 -5.79
C LEU A 90 6.89 -10.90 -7.05
N LYS A 91 5.78 -10.46 -7.61
CA LYS A 91 5.16 -11.01 -8.82
C LYS A 91 4.52 -9.90 -9.64
N PRO A 92 4.44 -10.06 -10.98
CA PRO A 92 3.74 -9.12 -11.82
C PRO A 92 2.26 -8.98 -11.47
N VAL A 93 1.73 -7.78 -11.66
CA VAL A 93 0.30 -7.48 -11.55
C VAL A 93 -0.24 -7.22 -12.96
N TYR A 94 -1.34 -7.87 -13.30
CA TYR A 94 -1.91 -7.82 -14.64
C TYR A 94 -3.31 -7.21 -14.64
N PRO A 95 -3.73 -6.60 -15.78
CA PRO A 95 -5.13 -6.27 -15.98
C PRO A 95 -6.04 -7.48 -15.72
N GLY A 96 -7.11 -7.28 -14.99
CA GLY A 96 -8.03 -8.32 -14.57
C GLY A 96 -7.73 -8.93 -13.19
N ASP A 97 -6.57 -8.64 -12.61
CA ASP A 97 -6.26 -9.04 -11.24
C ASP A 97 -7.13 -8.29 -10.24
N ARG A 98 -7.47 -8.96 -9.15
CA ARG A 98 -8.07 -8.34 -7.97
C ARG A 98 -7.08 -8.36 -6.83
N LEU A 99 -6.64 -7.19 -6.42
CA LEU A 99 -5.69 -7.04 -5.33
C LEU A 99 -6.42 -6.97 -3.99
N THR A 100 -5.88 -7.66 -3.00
CA THR A 100 -6.33 -7.59 -1.60
C THR A 100 -5.20 -7.04 -0.76
N VAL A 101 -5.51 -6.03 0.04
CA VAL A 101 -4.53 -5.31 0.87
C VAL A 101 -4.77 -5.63 2.34
N ARG A 102 -3.77 -6.22 3.00
CA ARG A 102 -3.78 -6.52 4.44
C ARG A 102 -2.55 -5.91 5.11
N GLY A 103 -2.70 -5.54 6.37
CA GLY A 103 -1.61 -5.03 7.19
C GLY A 103 -1.65 -5.57 8.60
N THR A 104 -0.46 -5.67 9.21
CA THR A 104 -0.28 -6.07 10.60
C THR A 104 0.63 -5.08 11.30
N VAL A 105 0.20 -4.53 12.42
CA VAL A 105 1.03 -3.65 13.25
C VAL A 105 2.16 -4.46 13.85
N ILE A 106 3.41 -4.07 13.59
CA ILE A 106 4.59 -4.75 14.10
C ILE A 106 5.36 -3.97 15.16
N GLU A 107 5.18 -2.64 15.22
CA GLU A 107 5.84 -1.78 16.19
C GLU A 107 5.03 -0.52 16.45
N THR A 108 4.97 -0.11 17.71
CA THR A 108 4.38 1.16 18.13
C THR A 108 5.39 1.88 19.02
N THR A 109 5.81 3.08 18.63
CA THR A 109 6.85 3.82 19.36
C THR A 109 6.41 5.28 19.55
N PRO A 110 6.23 5.74 20.82
CA PRO A 110 6.03 7.15 21.08
C PRO A 110 7.23 7.97 20.61
N SER A 111 7.00 9.13 20.02
CA SER A 111 8.09 10.04 19.65
C SER A 111 8.76 10.60 20.90
N ARG A 112 10.10 10.60 20.93
CA ARG A 112 10.87 11.19 22.03
C ARG A 112 10.89 12.70 21.98
N SER A 113 10.92 13.28 20.77
CA SER A 113 11.03 14.73 20.56
C SER A 113 9.68 15.43 20.50
N LYS A 114 8.59 14.70 20.15
CA LYS A 114 7.24 15.23 19.97
C LYS A 114 6.24 14.37 20.75
N PRO A 115 5.98 14.69 22.04
CA PRO A 115 5.18 13.84 22.93
C PRO A 115 3.74 13.58 22.48
N HIS A 116 3.22 14.43 21.59
CA HIS A 116 1.86 14.31 21.03
C HIS A 116 1.77 13.43 19.79
N ILE A 117 2.89 12.83 19.36
CA ILE A 117 2.99 11.99 18.18
C ILE A 117 3.57 10.62 18.55
N GLY A 118 3.10 9.59 17.88
CA GLY A 118 3.71 8.27 17.87
C GLY A 118 3.97 7.79 16.45
N VAL A 119 4.79 6.75 16.32
CA VAL A 119 5.14 6.10 15.06
C VAL A 119 4.60 4.68 15.08
N ILE A 120 3.82 4.34 14.06
CA ILE A 120 3.30 2.99 13.83
C ILE A 120 4.04 2.39 12.64
N ARG A 121 4.61 1.20 12.84
CA ARG A 121 5.17 0.39 11.75
C ARG A 121 4.25 -0.80 11.52
N SER A 122 3.90 -1.02 10.26
CA SER A 122 3.03 -2.13 9.86
C SER A 122 3.63 -2.86 8.67
N GLU A 123 3.55 -4.18 8.69
CA GLU A 123 3.88 -5.02 7.56
C GLU A 123 2.62 -5.16 6.70
N ASN A 124 2.72 -4.79 5.42
CA ASN A 124 1.62 -4.81 4.48
C ASN A 124 1.87 -5.85 3.41
N THR A 125 0.84 -6.62 3.10
CA THR A 125 0.88 -7.69 2.12
C THR A 125 -0.24 -7.50 1.11
N ILE A 126 0.12 -7.49 -0.17
CA ILE A 126 -0.82 -7.37 -1.27
C ILE A 126 -0.82 -8.69 -2.05
N THR A 127 -1.99 -9.28 -2.16
CA THR A 127 -2.21 -10.55 -2.85
C THR A 127 -3.15 -10.36 -4.03
N ASN A 128 -3.03 -11.24 -5.05
CA ASN A 128 -3.98 -11.29 -6.15
C ASN A 128 -5.15 -12.25 -5.82
N GLN A 129 -6.04 -12.50 -6.78
CA GLN A 129 -7.20 -13.38 -6.65
C GLN A 129 -6.86 -14.85 -6.39
N ASP A 130 -5.63 -15.26 -6.69
CA ASP A 130 -5.13 -16.62 -6.45
C ASP A 130 -4.36 -16.73 -5.13
N ASP A 131 -4.49 -15.72 -4.27
CA ASP A 131 -3.80 -15.60 -2.98
C ASP A 131 -2.25 -15.59 -3.11
N VAL A 132 -1.75 -15.15 -4.26
CA VAL A 132 -0.32 -15.00 -4.51
C VAL A 132 0.13 -13.62 -4.06
N LYS A 133 1.18 -13.54 -3.26
CA LYS A 133 1.79 -12.27 -2.85
C LYS A 133 2.43 -11.60 -4.05
N VAL A 134 1.98 -10.39 -4.37
CA VAL A 134 2.51 -9.59 -5.48
C VAL A 134 3.40 -8.45 -4.99
N MET A 135 3.14 -7.92 -3.82
CA MET A 135 3.94 -6.86 -3.21
C MET A 135 3.89 -6.93 -1.68
N THR A 136 5.00 -6.56 -1.05
CA THR A 136 5.07 -6.36 0.40
C THR A 136 5.85 -5.09 0.70
N PHE A 137 5.55 -4.45 1.81
CA PHE A 137 6.33 -3.33 2.34
C PHE A 137 6.01 -3.09 3.81
N THR A 138 6.92 -2.42 4.51
CA THR A 138 6.68 -1.92 5.86
C THR A 138 6.34 -0.43 5.78
N SER A 139 5.14 -0.07 6.19
CA SER A 139 4.73 1.33 6.31
C SER A 139 5.23 1.93 7.62
N ILE A 140 5.60 3.20 7.57
CA ILE A 140 5.98 4.01 8.73
C ILE A 140 5.00 5.18 8.77
N VAL A 141 4.12 5.20 9.76
CA VAL A 141 3.05 6.21 9.84
C VAL A 141 3.18 7.01 11.12
N LEU A 142 3.17 8.33 10.98
CA LEU A 142 3.07 9.25 12.09
C LEU A 142 1.61 9.42 12.46
N MET A 143 1.28 9.30 13.75
CA MET A 143 -0.09 9.47 14.24
C MET A 143 -0.11 10.36 15.47
N LEU A 144 -1.19 11.14 15.59
CA LEU A 144 -1.44 11.88 16.82
C LEU A 144 -1.73 10.91 17.96
N ARG A 145 -1.22 11.24 19.12
CA ARG A 145 -1.61 10.60 20.37
C ARG A 145 -2.93 11.22 20.86
N ARG A 146 -3.65 10.46 21.65
CA ARG A 146 -4.87 10.95 22.29
C ARG A 146 -4.55 12.19 23.13
N PRO A 147 -5.30 13.29 22.97
CA PRO A 147 -5.10 14.46 23.83
C PRO A 147 -5.27 14.08 25.30
N THR A 148 -4.33 14.52 26.12
CA THR A 148 -4.51 14.43 27.59
C THR A 148 -5.48 15.50 28.02
N GLU A 149 -6.50 15.12 28.78
CA GLU A 149 -7.37 16.11 29.41
C GLU A 149 -6.54 17.01 30.32
N ALA A 150 -6.70 18.30 30.13
CA ALA A 150 -6.01 19.30 30.96
C ALA A 150 -6.68 19.42 32.34
#